data_f39cd935657ed2cea240efbde0094e16
#
_entry.id   f39cd935657ed2cea240efbde0094e16
#
_cell.length_a   1.000
_cell.length_b   1.000
_cell.length_c   1.000
_cell.angle_alpha   90.00
_cell.angle_beta   90.00
_cell.angle_gamma   90.00
#
_symmetry.space_group_name_H-M   'P 1'
#
loop_
_entity.id
_entity.type
_entity.pdbx_description
1 polymer ?
#
loop_
_entity_poly.entity_id
_entity_poly.type
_entity_poly.pdbx_seq_one_letter_code
_entity_poly.pdbx_strand_id
1 'polypeptide(L)'
;QAGMLYRPIRPRDIQFLKDTARKMLDNTGHEEISLSSLSSSDYNDLQELVYFLIDEFRSKGVNISLPSLRIDAFALDVMSKVQDVRKSSLTFAPEAGSQRLRDVINKGLTEEVILKGAMDAFQSGWNRVKLYFMLGLPTETEDDIEGIAILSDKIAREYYTIPKDQRNGKVSIVSSTSFFVPKPFTPFQWTRMCTSEEFLEKQRFLNGKMKEQLNQKSIKYNWHEAELTLLEGVLARGDRKLCQVIYDVYKAGCMFDSWSEYFRYDIWIEMFEKNGIDPLFYTAREREEEELFPWDFIDIGVSKKFLWREYQNGKQEKVTPNCRQKCAGCGAMVFGGGVCFEGKN
;
A
#
# COMPACT_ATOMS: atom_id res chain seq x y z
N GLN A 1 7.59 -3.92 -0.71
CA GLN A 1 8.65 -4.30 -1.65
C GLN A 1 9.39 -3.06 -2.19
N ALA A 2 8.69 -2.06 -2.73
CA ALA A 2 9.31 -0.87 -3.30
C ALA A 2 10.25 -0.14 -2.30
N GLY A 3 9.87 -0.05 -1.02
CA GLY A 3 10.70 0.54 0.03
C GLY A 3 12.02 -0.20 0.31
N MET A 4 12.22 -1.39 -0.21
CA MET A 4 13.49 -2.14 -0.16
C MET A 4 14.25 -2.05 -1.49
N LEU A 5 13.56 -2.25 -2.61
CA LEU A 5 14.18 -2.25 -3.94
C LEU A 5 14.77 -0.89 -4.35
N TYR A 6 14.15 0.21 -3.90
CA TYR A 6 14.56 1.57 -4.28
C TYR A 6 15.35 2.32 -3.20
N ARG A 7 16.02 1.59 -2.32
CA ARG A 7 16.98 2.17 -1.35
C ARG A 7 18.32 2.47 -2.03
N PRO A 8 18.99 3.59 -1.65
CA PRO A 8 18.50 4.71 -0.83
C PRO A 8 17.51 5.58 -1.58
N ILE A 9 16.67 6.34 -0.84
CA ILE A 9 15.75 7.33 -1.42
C ILE A 9 16.59 8.42 -2.12
N ARG A 10 16.24 8.74 -3.35
CA ARG A 10 16.93 9.73 -4.21
C ARG A 10 15.93 10.78 -4.68
N PRO A 11 15.73 11.87 -3.91
CA PRO A 11 14.86 12.96 -4.32
C PRO A 11 15.39 13.65 -5.57
N ARG A 12 14.49 14.17 -6.39
CA ARG A 12 14.86 15.03 -7.51
C ARG A 12 14.94 16.48 -7.04
N ASP A 13 15.85 17.24 -7.65
CA ASP A 13 15.97 18.68 -7.44
C ASP A 13 14.67 19.39 -7.82
N ILE A 14 14.27 20.37 -7.02
CA ILE A 14 13.00 21.08 -7.21
C ILE A 14 12.99 21.90 -8.50
N GLN A 15 14.10 22.53 -8.86
CA GLN A 15 14.17 23.32 -10.09
C GLN A 15 14.05 22.44 -11.32
N PHE A 16 14.68 21.25 -11.29
CA PHE A 16 14.51 20.24 -12.32
C PHE A 16 13.03 19.82 -12.49
N LEU A 17 12.30 19.64 -11.38
CA LEU A 17 10.88 19.27 -11.42
C LEU A 17 10.02 20.41 -12.00
N LYS A 18 10.26 21.65 -11.61
CA LYS A 18 9.58 22.84 -12.14
C LYS A 18 9.78 22.98 -13.65
N ASP A 19 11.02 22.86 -14.12
CA ASP A 19 11.35 22.99 -15.54
C ASP A 19 10.80 21.82 -16.35
N THR A 20 10.79 20.61 -15.77
CA THR A 20 10.18 19.44 -16.40
C THR A 20 8.67 19.60 -16.54
N ALA A 21 7.98 20.11 -15.51
CA ALA A 21 6.53 20.37 -15.57
C ALA A 21 6.19 21.37 -16.68
N ARG A 22 6.93 22.48 -16.80
CA ARG A 22 6.76 23.44 -17.90
C ARG A 22 6.89 22.77 -19.26
N LYS A 23 8.02 22.07 -19.48
CA LYS A 23 8.28 21.38 -20.76
C LYS A 23 7.22 20.34 -21.11
N MET A 24 6.76 19.57 -20.13
CA MET A 24 5.74 18.55 -20.36
C MET A 24 4.42 19.18 -20.81
N LEU A 25 3.93 20.20 -20.11
CA LEU A 25 2.67 20.85 -20.43
C LEU A 25 2.73 21.68 -21.72
N ASP A 26 3.81 22.42 -21.94
CA ASP A 26 3.98 23.21 -23.16
C ASP A 26 4.10 22.34 -24.44
N ASN A 27 4.69 21.15 -24.32
CA ASN A 27 4.90 20.25 -25.48
C ASN A 27 3.75 19.27 -25.74
N THR A 28 2.84 19.06 -24.78
CA THR A 28 1.81 18.01 -24.91
C THR A 28 0.38 18.55 -24.97
N GLY A 29 0.14 19.75 -24.47
CA GLY A 29 -1.22 20.31 -24.36
C GLY A 29 -2.13 19.59 -23.37
N HIS A 30 -1.58 18.78 -22.44
CA HIS A 30 -2.37 18.13 -21.39
C HIS A 30 -2.95 19.15 -20.41
N GLU A 31 -4.18 18.91 -19.99
CA GLU A 31 -4.91 19.73 -19.01
C GLU A 31 -4.83 19.15 -17.59
N GLU A 32 -3.97 18.17 -17.36
CA GLU A 32 -3.71 17.58 -16.03
C GLU A 32 -2.24 17.20 -15.89
N ILE A 33 -1.67 17.50 -14.72
CA ILE A 33 -0.36 17.02 -14.30
C ILE A 33 -0.47 16.28 -12.96
N SER A 34 0.12 15.09 -12.87
CA SER A 34 0.11 14.26 -11.66
C SER A 34 1.50 14.13 -11.08
N LEU A 35 1.65 14.37 -9.77
CA LEU A 35 2.88 14.12 -9.03
C LEU A 35 2.93 12.66 -8.59
N SER A 36 3.66 11.82 -9.32
CA SER A 36 3.80 10.39 -9.03
C SER A 36 5.03 10.11 -8.17
N SER A 37 4.80 9.48 -7.01
CA SER A 37 5.84 9.02 -6.09
C SER A 37 5.31 7.85 -5.25
N LEU A 38 6.21 7.05 -4.68
CA LEU A 38 5.83 6.04 -3.68
C LEU A 38 5.34 6.68 -2.37
N SER A 39 5.79 7.90 -2.05
CA SER A 39 5.32 8.69 -0.93
C SER A 39 5.60 10.17 -1.21
N SER A 40 4.64 10.85 -1.80
CA SER A 40 4.78 12.27 -2.14
C SER A 40 4.99 13.16 -0.91
N SER A 41 4.36 12.81 0.22
CA SER A 41 4.51 13.54 1.49
C SER A 41 5.92 13.50 2.08
N ASP A 42 6.78 12.57 1.64
CA ASP A 42 8.15 12.46 2.11
C ASP A 42 9.13 13.35 1.30
N TYR A 43 8.66 14.05 0.27
CA TYR A 43 9.47 15.01 -0.48
C TYR A 43 9.55 16.33 0.28
N ASN A 44 10.78 16.80 0.62
CA ASN A 44 10.97 17.95 1.48
C ASN A 44 10.38 19.24 0.88
N ASP A 45 10.52 19.43 -0.43
CA ASP A 45 10.11 20.63 -1.13
C ASP A 45 8.71 20.49 -1.77
N LEU A 46 7.89 19.53 -1.27
CA LEU A 46 6.56 19.27 -1.83
C LEU A 46 5.68 20.52 -1.82
N GLN A 47 5.70 21.26 -0.72
CA GLN A 47 4.91 22.48 -0.56
C GLN A 47 5.26 23.51 -1.63
N GLU A 48 6.53 23.81 -1.79
CA GLU A 48 7.01 24.77 -2.79
C GLU A 48 6.66 24.32 -4.20
N LEU A 49 6.84 23.03 -4.51
CA LEU A 49 6.52 22.47 -5.82
C LEU A 49 5.03 22.60 -6.13
N VAL A 50 4.17 22.26 -5.18
CA VAL A 50 2.71 22.31 -5.40
C VAL A 50 2.22 23.74 -5.55
N TYR A 51 2.69 24.69 -4.73
CA TYR A 51 2.33 26.09 -4.89
C TYR A 51 2.80 26.64 -6.23
N PHE A 52 4.02 26.32 -6.64
CA PHE A 52 4.51 26.68 -7.97
C PHE A 52 3.59 26.15 -9.08
N LEU A 53 3.17 24.87 -9.02
CA LEU A 53 2.27 24.29 -10.03
C LEU A 53 0.90 24.99 -10.05
N ILE A 54 0.35 25.32 -8.88
CA ILE A 54 -0.90 26.05 -8.77
C ILE A 54 -0.75 27.45 -9.40
N ASP A 55 0.25 28.20 -9.00
CA ASP A 55 0.44 29.59 -9.44
C ASP A 55 0.72 29.68 -10.94
N GLU A 56 1.55 28.78 -11.47
CA GLU A 56 1.96 28.81 -12.89
C GLU A 56 0.88 28.30 -13.84
N PHE A 57 0.11 27.26 -13.45
CA PHE A 57 -0.73 26.53 -14.39
C PHE A 57 -2.24 26.66 -14.16
N ARG A 58 -2.70 27.14 -13.01
CA ARG A 58 -4.13 27.33 -12.73
C ARG A 58 -4.82 28.25 -13.74
N SER A 59 -4.18 29.36 -14.11
CA SER A 59 -4.68 30.30 -15.12
C SER A 59 -4.76 29.69 -16.52
N LYS A 60 -3.98 28.63 -16.77
CA LYS A 60 -3.97 27.86 -18.03
C LYS A 60 -4.99 26.72 -18.04
N GLY A 61 -5.80 26.56 -16.97
CA GLY A 61 -6.82 25.49 -16.86
C GLY A 61 -6.26 24.11 -16.57
N VAL A 62 -5.00 23.99 -16.11
CA VAL A 62 -4.38 22.69 -15.82
C VAL A 62 -4.75 22.22 -14.42
N ASN A 63 -5.28 21.01 -14.32
CA ASN A 63 -5.55 20.34 -13.06
C ASN A 63 -4.28 19.71 -12.46
N ILE A 64 -4.15 19.76 -11.12
CA ILE A 64 -3.04 19.14 -10.41
C ILE A 64 -3.58 17.96 -9.62
N SER A 65 -3.05 16.77 -9.90
CA SER A 65 -3.38 15.53 -9.20
C SER A 65 -2.25 15.13 -8.26
N LEU A 66 -2.60 14.87 -7.00
CA LEU A 66 -1.65 14.53 -5.93
C LEU A 66 -2.00 13.16 -5.35
N PRO A 67 -1.72 12.07 -6.06
CA PRO A 67 -1.90 10.72 -5.50
C PRO A 67 -0.85 10.48 -4.40
N SER A 68 -1.16 9.67 -3.42
CA SER A 68 -0.22 9.24 -2.38
C SER A 68 0.22 10.32 -1.38
N LEU A 69 -0.64 11.28 -1.06
CA LEU A 69 -0.41 12.18 0.06
C LEU A 69 -0.76 11.48 1.39
N ARG A 70 0.12 11.62 2.38
CA ARG A 70 -0.30 11.41 3.77
C ARG A 70 -1.14 12.58 4.19
N ILE A 71 -2.19 12.31 4.95
CA ILE A 71 -3.06 13.38 5.42
C ILE A 71 -2.45 13.96 6.68
N ASP A 72 -1.84 15.10 6.51
CA ASP A 72 -1.43 16.03 7.56
C ASP A 72 -2.05 17.41 7.26
N ALA A 73 -1.90 18.34 8.17
CA ALA A 73 -2.48 19.68 8.04
C ALA A 73 -2.02 20.40 6.76
N PHE A 74 -0.80 20.13 6.30
CA PHE A 74 -0.26 20.68 5.07
C PHE A 74 -0.94 20.07 3.83
N ALA A 75 -1.13 18.75 3.81
CA ALA A 75 -1.80 18.08 2.70
C ALA A 75 -3.23 18.60 2.52
N LEU A 76 -3.93 18.89 3.63
CA LEU A 76 -5.29 19.45 3.61
C LEU A 76 -5.32 20.89 3.07
N ASP A 77 -4.38 21.75 3.46
CA ASP A 77 -4.27 23.12 2.92
C ASP A 77 -4.01 23.09 1.42
N VAL A 78 -3.05 22.28 0.98
CA VAL A 78 -2.76 22.09 -0.45
C VAL A 78 -3.96 21.54 -1.19
N MET A 79 -4.60 20.49 -0.66
CA MET A 79 -5.78 19.88 -1.30
C MET A 79 -6.96 20.87 -1.38
N SER A 80 -7.15 21.72 -0.38
CA SER A 80 -8.19 22.76 -0.42
C SER A 80 -7.95 23.77 -1.55
N LYS A 81 -6.69 24.12 -1.83
CA LYS A 81 -6.31 25.04 -2.89
C LYS A 81 -6.33 24.41 -4.30
N VAL A 82 -6.04 23.13 -4.39
CA VAL A 82 -6.06 22.37 -5.66
C VAL A 82 -7.49 22.01 -6.08
N GLN A 83 -8.38 21.76 -5.11
CA GLN A 83 -9.73 21.21 -5.37
C GLN A 83 -10.85 22.26 -5.37
N ASP A 84 -10.75 23.32 -6.14
CA ASP A 84 -11.89 24.23 -6.32
C ASP A 84 -13.08 23.59 -7.09
N VAL A 85 -12.94 22.38 -7.67
CA VAL A 85 -13.91 21.83 -8.61
C VAL A 85 -14.56 20.51 -8.19
N ARG A 86 -13.86 19.62 -7.46
CA ARG A 86 -14.46 18.35 -6.99
C ARG A 86 -13.67 17.74 -5.83
N LYS A 87 -14.27 17.64 -4.65
CA LYS A 87 -13.67 16.91 -3.51
C LYS A 87 -13.65 15.41 -3.81
N SER A 88 -12.49 14.88 -4.15
CA SER A 88 -12.24 13.44 -4.27
C SER A 88 -12.29 12.77 -2.88
N SER A 89 -12.41 11.44 -2.83
CA SER A 89 -12.29 10.71 -1.58
C SER A 89 -10.87 10.77 -1.05
N LEU A 90 -10.71 10.95 0.27
CA LEU A 90 -9.41 10.81 0.93
C LEU A 90 -9.05 9.34 1.11
N THR A 91 -7.79 9.03 0.96
CA THR A 91 -7.31 7.66 1.06
C THR A 91 -6.26 7.53 2.14
N PHE A 92 -6.48 6.63 3.08
CA PHE A 92 -5.50 6.19 4.08
C PHE A 92 -5.15 4.73 3.83
N ALA A 93 -3.93 4.36 4.10
CA ALA A 93 -3.48 2.99 4.09
C ALA A 93 -2.91 2.60 5.47
N PRO A 94 -3.76 2.32 6.46
CA PRO A 94 -3.30 1.83 7.77
C PRO A 94 -2.62 0.47 7.65
N GLU A 95 -2.98 -0.32 6.65
CA GLU A 95 -2.55 -1.69 6.32
C GLU A 95 -2.99 -2.74 7.34
N ALA A 96 -3.12 -2.39 8.64
CA ALA A 96 -3.56 -3.29 9.71
C ALA A 96 -4.52 -2.59 10.67
N GLY A 97 -5.43 -3.34 11.28
CA GLY A 97 -6.46 -2.84 12.20
C GLY A 97 -5.90 -2.42 13.56
N SER A 98 -4.95 -3.17 14.10
CA SER A 98 -4.35 -2.92 15.40
C SER A 98 -3.02 -2.18 15.31
N GLN A 99 -2.63 -1.46 16.39
CA GLN A 99 -1.30 -0.85 16.50
C GLN A 99 -0.21 -1.92 16.50
N ARG A 100 -0.43 -3.00 17.25
CA ARG A 100 0.48 -4.14 17.33
C ARG A 100 0.85 -4.63 15.92
N LEU A 101 -0.13 -4.91 15.09
CA LEU A 101 0.11 -5.44 13.75
C LEU A 101 0.71 -4.39 12.79
N ARG A 102 0.40 -3.09 12.99
CA ARG A 102 1.12 -2.01 12.30
C ARG A 102 2.61 -1.96 12.67
N ASP A 103 2.95 -2.25 13.94
CA ASP A 103 4.34 -2.31 14.40
C ASP A 103 5.05 -3.55 13.81
N VAL A 104 4.38 -4.71 13.73
CA VAL A 104 4.90 -5.92 13.04
C VAL A 104 5.35 -5.61 11.61
N ILE A 105 4.56 -4.86 10.86
CA ILE A 105 4.88 -4.48 9.47
C ILE A 105 5.71 -3.19 9.36
N ASN A 106 6.13 -2.64 10.49
CA ASN A 106 6.91 -1.39 10.57
C ASN A 106 6.24 -0.21 9.83
N LYS A 107 4.92 -0.07 9.95
CA LYS A 107 4.16 0.96 9.21
C LYS A 107 4.41 2.38 9.72
N GLY A 108 4.74 2.54 11.01
CA GLY A 108 5.04 3.83 11.63
C GLY A 108 3.87 4.82 11.63
N LEU A 109 2.63 4.31 11.61
CA LEU A 109 1.39 5.09 11.60
C LEU A 109 0.56 4.71 12.84
N THR A 110 0.30 5.68 13.73
CA THR A 110 -0.50 5.44 14.93
C THR A 110 -1.99 5.69 14.70
N GLU A 111 -2.83 5.12 15.57
CA GLU A 111 -4.28 5.33 15.52
C GLU A 111 -4.63 6.81 15.69
N GLU A 112 -3.94 7.52 16.60
CA GLU A 112 -4.16 8.94 16.85
C GLU A 112 -3.90 9.79 15.60
N VAL A 113 -2.84 9.47 14.84
CA VAL A 113 -2.53 10.17 13.58
C VAL A 113 -3.60 9.92 12.53
N ILE A 114 -4.14 8.70 12.45
CA ILE A 114 -5.23 8.35 11.53
C ILE A 114 -6.50 9.12 11.89
N LEU A 115 -6.92 9.07 13.16
CA LEU A 115 -8.14 9.74 13.63
C LEU A 115 -8.05 11.26 13.50
N LYS A 116 -6.89 11.85 13.87
CA LYS A 116 -6.64 13.27 13.69
C LYS A 116 -6.73 13.67 12.21
N GLY A 117 -6.05 12.95 11.32
CA GLY A 117 -6.10 13.23 9.89
C GLY A 117 -7.52 13.12 9.31
N ALA A 118 -8.30 12.15 9.77
CA ALA A 118 -9.71 12.03 9.39
C ALA A 118 -10.55 13.21 9.89
N MET A 119 -10.37 13.63 11.14
CA MET A 119 -11.07 14.79 11.71
C MET A 119 -10.73 16.08 10.97
N ASP A 120 -9.45 16.36 10.75
CA ASP A 120 -8.98 17.54 10.02
C ASP A 120 -9.59 17.59 8.61
N ALA A 121 -9.69 16.43 7.95
CA ALA A 121 -10.35 16.30 6.66
C ALA A 121 -11.85 16.60 6.72
N PHE A 122 -12.56 16.06 7.71
CA PHE A 122 -13.99 16.28 7.89
C PHE A 122 -14.29 17.75 8.17
N GLN A 123 -13.50 18.41 9.00
CA GLN A 123 -13.60 19.85 9.27
C GLN A 123 -13.35 20.69 8.02
N SER A 124 -12.49 20.22 7.12
CA SER A 124 -12.25 20.85 5.82
C SER A 124 -13.31 20.51 4.76
N GLY A 125 -14.40 19.80 5.17
CA GLY A 125 -15.57 19.53 4.36
C GLY A 125 -15.53 18.25 3.53
N TRP A 126 -14.55 17.35 3.75
CA TRP A 126 -14.64 15.99 3.21
C TRP A 126 -15.66 15.16 3.98
N ASN A 127 -16.29 14.21 3.32
CA ASN A 127 -17.21 13.25 3.93
C ASN A 127 -17.02 11.83 3.41
N ARG A 128 -15.97 11.60 2.62
CA ARG A 128 -15.63 10.28 2.07
C ARG A 128 -14.19 9.92 2.38
N VAL A 129 -14.01 8.78 3.06
CA VAL A 129 -12.69 8.23 3.41
C VAL A 129 -12.59 6.81 2.88
N LYS A 130 -11.47 6.51 2.20
CA LYS A 130 -11.10 5.15 1.81
C LYS A 130 -9.97 4.67 2.70
N LEU A 131 -10.12 3.46 3.20
CA LEU A 131 -9.14 2.78 4.05
C LEU A 131 -8.67 1.52 3.35
N TYR A 132 -7.36 1.32 3.28
CA TYR A 132 -6.77 0.09 2.76
C TYR A 132 -6.12 -0.71 3.88
N PHE A 133 -6.42 -2.00 3.89
CA PHE A 133 -5.90 -2.97 4.85
C PHE A 133 -5.44 -4.23 4.13
N MET A 134 -4.64 -5.04 4.83
CA MET A 134 -4.28 -6.39 4.41
C MET A 134 -4.82 -7.41 5.42
N LEU A 135 -5.26 -8.57 4.94
CA LEU A 135 -5.57 -9.75 5.72
C LEU A 135 -4.51 -10.82 5.48
N GLY A 136 -4.23 -11.63 6.50
CA GLY A 136 -3.23 -12.68 6.43
C GLY A 136 -1.80 -12.21 6.68
N LEU A 137 -1.62 -11.06 7.34
CA LEU A 137 -0.30 -10.59 7.77
C LEU A 137 0.35 -11.57 8.75
N PRO A 138 1.70 -11.63 8.81
CA PRO A 138 2.40 -12.45 9.80
C PRO A 138 1.96 -12.09 11.23
N THR A 139 1.76 -13.10 12.06
CA THR A 139 1.29 -12.99 13.46
C THR A 139 -0.12 -12.42 13.66
N GLU A 140 -0.90 -12.23 12.60
CA GLU A 140 -2.27 -11.71 12.66
C GLU A 140 -3.19 -12.60 13.51
N THR A 141 -3.94 -11.98 14.41
CA THR A 141 -4.95 -12.59 15.27
C THR A 141 -6.36 -12.10 14.90
N GLU A 142 -7.40 -12.74 15.44
CA GLU A 142 -8.78 -12.28 15.27
C GLU A 142 -9.00 -10.87 15.81
N ASP A 143 -8.34 -10.50 16.93
CA ASP A 143 -8.41 -9.15 17.50
C ASP A 143 -7.83 -8.09 16.53
N ASP A 144 -6.77 -8.43 15.78
CA ASP A 144 -6.21 -7.54 14.77
C ASP A 144 -7.17 -7.34 13.59
N ILE A 145 -7.86 -8.41 13.19
CA ILE A 145 -8.87 -8.35 12.12
C ILE A 145 -10.07 -7.53 12.58
N GLU A 146 -10.59 -7.79 13.78
CA GLU A 146 -11.68 -6.99 14.37
C GLU A 146 -11.28 -5.51 14.50
N GLY A 147 -10.02 -5.23 14.80
CA GLY A 147 -9.45 -3.89 14.84
C GLY A 147 -9.69 -3.08 13.57
N ILE A 148 -9.80 -3.73 12.40
CA ILE A 148 -10.16 -3.06 11.13
C ILE A 148 -11.58 -2.49 11.20
N ALA A 149 -12.53 -3.27 11.72
CA ALA A 149 -13.92 -2.84 11.88
C ALA A 149 -14.03 -1.71 12.92
N ILE A 150 -13.34 -1.86 14.05
CA ILE A 150 -13.30 -0.88 15.13
C ILE A 150 -12.70 0.44 14.65
N LEU A 151 -11.58 0.42 13.94
CA LEU A 151 -10.94 1.64 13.41
C LEU A 151 -11.85 2.35 12.39
N SER A 152 -12.52 1.58 11.53
CA SER A 152 -13.48 2.13 10.56
C SER A 152 -14.67 2.82 11.25
N ASP A 153 -15.18 2.24 12.35
CA ASP A 153 -16.25 2.83 13.16
C ASP A 153 -15.78 4.05 13.93
N LYS A 154 -14.57 4.03 14.52
CA LYS A 154 -13.98 5.19 15.17
C LYS A 154 -13.90 6.39 14.23
N ILE A 155 -13.43 6.19 13.00
CA ILE A 155 -13.38 7.26 11.99
C ILE A 155 -14.78 7.78 11.67
N ALA A 156 -15.79 6.92 11.56
CA ALA A 156 -17.17 7.35 11.36
C ALA A 156 -17.70 8.14 12.56
N ARG A 157 -17.33 7.75 13.79
CA ARG A 157 -17.70 8.48 15.04
C ARG A 157 -17.10 9.89 15.05
N GLU A 158 -15.83 10.05 14.65
CA GLU A 158 -15.20 11.37 14.56
C GLU A 158 -16.04 12.33 13.71
N TYR A 159 -16.55 11.89 12.56
CA TYR A 159 -17.45 12.71 11.74
C TYR A 159 -18.72 13.13 12.49
N TYR A 160 -19.29 12.21 13.27
CA TYR A 160 -20.54 12.49 13.98
C TYR A 160 -20.36 13.36 15.24
N THR A 161 -19.12 13.66 15.68
CA THR A 161 -18.85 14.68 16.71
C THR A 161 -19.03 16.10 16.17
N ILE A 162 -18.92 16.31 14.85
CA ILE A 162 -19.15 17.61 14.21
C ILE A 162 -20.63 17.98 14.34
N PRO A 163 -20.99 19.22 14.71
CA PRO A 163 -22.37 19.70 14.75
C PRO A 163 -23.11 19.45 13.42
N LYS A 164 -24.38 19.06 13.52
CA LYS A 164 -25.16 18.61 12.33
C LYS A 164 -25.25 19.66 11.22
N ASP A 165 -25.33 20.91 11.59
CA ASP A 165 -25.39 22.09 10.70
C ASP A 165 -24.06 22.37 9.98
N GLN A 166 -22.95 21.86 10.51
CA GLN A 166 -21.61 22.00 9.93
C GLN A 166 -21.17 20.78 9.11
N ARG A 167 -21.99 19.70 9.07
CA ARG A 167 -21.67 18.48 8.34
C ARG A 167 -21.95 18.64 6.85
N ASN A 168 -21.03 18.17 6.02
CA ASN A 168 -21.21 18.08 4.58
C ASN A 168 -21.88 16.75 4.18
N GLY A 169 -23.20 16.64 4.42
CA GLY A 169 -23.99 15.46 4.06
C GLY A 169 -23.74 14.23 4.95
N LYS A 170 -23.80 13.04 4.37
CA LYS A 170 -23.57 11.76 5.06
C LYS A 170 -22.12 11.33 4.90
N VAL A 171 -21.51 10.83 5.99
CA VAL A 171 -20.18 10.24 5.91
C VAL A 171 -20.23 8.87 5.17
N SER A 172 -19.19 8.59 4.43
CA SER A 172 -18.98 7.30 3.76
C SER A 172 -17.54 6.83 4.00
N ILE A 173 -17.39 5.78 4.78
CA ILE A 173 -16.12 5.10 5.00
C ILE A 173 -16.09 3.85 4.12
N VAL A 174 -15.10 3.75 3.25
CA VAL A 174 -14.91 2.56 2.39
C VAL A 174 -13.67 1.84 2.86
N SER A 175 -13.84 0.72 3.56
CA SER A 175 -12.75 -0.14 3.99
C SER A 175 -12.54 -1.24 2.95
N SER A 176 -11.35 -1.30 2.39
CA SER A 176 -10.99 -2.29 1.37
C SER A 176 -9.84 -3.14 1.88
N THR A 177 -9.99 -4.45 1.80
CA THR A 177 -8.92 -5.39 2.13
C THR A 177 -8.37 -6.05 0.89
N SER A 178 -7.04 -6.15 0.83
CA SER A 178 -6.30 -7.07 -0.01
C SER A 178 -5.76 -8.21 0.86
N PHE A 179 -5.43 -9.34 0.23
CA PHE A 179 -4.77 -10.42 0.94
C PHE A 179 -3.25 -10.26 0.85
N PHE A 180 -2.57 -10.59 1.95
CA PHE A 180 -1.13 -10.44 2.05
C PHE A 180 -0.40 -11.46 1.18
N VAL A 181 0.47 -10.95 0.29
CA VAL A 181 1.40 -11.75 -0.51
C VAL A 181 2.83 -11.44 -0.08
N PRO A 182 3.57 -12.41 0.48
CA PRO A 182 4.98 -12.24 0.82
C PRO A 182 5.82 -12.01 -0.44
N LYS A 183 6.31 -10.80 -0.64
CA LYS A 183 7.06 -10.43 -1.85
C LYS A 183 8.56 -10.71 -1.71
N PRO A 184 9.25 -11.06 -2.82
CA PRO A 184 10.71 -11.09 -2.89
C PRO A 184 11.34 -9.79 -2.38
N PHE A 185 12.55 -9.89 -1.83
CA PHE A 185 13.33 -8.76 -1.32
C PHE A 185 12.66 -7.96 -0.19
N THR A 186 11.74 -8.58 0.55
CA THR A 186 11.14 -7.98 1.75
C THR A 186 11.48 -8.80 2.99
N PRO A 187 11.38 -8.21 4.20
CA PRO A 187 11.55 -8.99 5.43
C PRO A 187 10.65 -10.21 5.50
N PHE A 188 9.44 -10.15 4.93
CA PHE A 188 8.48 -11.26 4.97
C PHE A 188 8.61 -12.27 3.82
N GLN A 189 9.69 -12.25 3.03
CA GLN A 189 9.91 -13.23 1.96
C GLN A 189 10.01 -14.68 2.46
N TRP A 190 10.29 -14.90 3.74
CA TRP A 190 10.33 -16.24 4.38
C TRP A 190 8.95 -16.70 4.88
N THR A 191 8.04 -15.75 5.12
CA THR A 191 6.71 -16.04 5.68
C THR A 191 5.86 -16.87 4.71
N ARG A 192 5.08 -17.80 5.27
CA ARG A 192 4.00 -18.42 4.53
C ARG A 192 2.91 -17.41 4.17
N MET A 193 2.22 -17.65 3.09
CA MET A 193 0.98 -16.98 2.73
C MET A 193 -0.21 -17.82 3.22
N CYS A 194 -1.32 -17.21 3.58
CA CYS A 194 -2.56 -17.94 3.85
C CYS A 194 -3.05 -18.68 2.60
N THR A 195 -3.74 -19.82 2.80
CA THR A 195 -4.47 -20.49 1.72
C THR A 195 -5.71 -19.69 1.33
N SER A 196 -6.34 -20.03 0.22
CA SER A 196 -7.59 -19.40 -0.21
C SER A 196 -8.70 -19.58 0.83
N GLU A 197 -8.78 -20.74 1.45
CA GLU A 197 -9.77 -21.04 2.51
C GLU A 197 -9.54 -20.17 3.75
N GLU A 198 -8.30 -20.07 4.23
CA GLU A 198 -7.93 -19.20 5.36
C GLU A 198 -8.25 -17.74 5.07
N PHE A 199 -8.00 -17.26 3.84
CA PHE A 199 -8.37 -15.90 3.45
C PHE A 199 -9.87 -15.65 3.47
N LEU A 200 -10.66 -16.61 2.96
CA LEU A 200 -12.12 -16.52 2.96
C LEU A 200 -12.71 -16.59 4.37
N GLU A 201 -12.12 -17.35 5.28
CA GLU A 201 -12.50 -17.37 6.70
C GLU A 201 -12.26 -16.01 7.36
N LYS A 202 -11.06 -15.44 7.20
CA LYS A 202 -10.72 -14.11 7.72
C LYS A 202 -11.64 -13.01 7.16
N GLN A 203 -11.93 -13.06 5.87
CA GLN A 203 -12.83 -12.13 5.21
C GLN A 203 -14.26 -12.24 5.72
N ARG A 204 -14.77 -13.46 5.92
CA ARG A 204 -16.11 -13.69 6.50
C ARG A 204 -16.19 -13.20 7.94
N PHE A 205 -15.15 -13.48 8.75
CA PHE A 205 -15.04 -12.98 10.12
C PHE A 205 -15.09 -11.43 10.14
N LEU A 206 -14.24 -10.77 9.36
CA LEU A 206 -14.24 -9.31 9.29
C LEU A 206 -15.59 -8.74 8.83
N ASN A 207 -16.22 -9.36 7.82
CA ASN A 207 -17.53 -8.91 7.35
C ASN A 207 -18.62 -9.01 8.45
N GLY A 208 -18.54 -10.04 9.29
CA GLY A 208 -19.38 -10.15 10.50
C GLY A 208 -19.14 -8.98 11.44
N LYS A 209 -17.87 -8.74 11.80
CA LYS A 209 -17.48 -7.66 12.71
C LYS A 209 -17.82 -6.25 12.20
N MET A 210 -17.76 -6.01 10.88
CA MET A 210 -18.21 -4.76 10.27
C MET A 210 -19.73 -4.51 10.49
N LYS A 211 -20.55 -5.58 10.46
CA LYS A 211 -22.01 -5.49 10.66
C LYS A 211 -22.39 -5.27 12.13
N GLU A 212 -21.52 -5.61 13.07
CA GLU A 212 -21.70 -5.37 14.50
C GLU A 212 -21.44 -3.91 14.92
N GLN A 213 -20.76 -3.12 14.05
CA GLN A 213 -20.37 -1.74 14.41
C GLN A 213 -21.57 -0.80 14.48
N LEU A 214 -21.48 0.19 15.40
CA LEU A 214 -22.53 1.20 15.61
C LEU A 214 -22.87 1.97 14.33
N ASN A 215 -21.87 2.37 13.59
CA ASN A 215 -22.01 3.15 12.35
C ASN A 215 -21.94 2.32 11.08
N GLN A 216 -22.31 1.03 11.14
CA GLN A 216 -22.24 0.09 10.00
C GLN A 216 -22.87 0.63 8.71
N LYS A 217 -23.93 1.44 8.81
CA LYS A 217 -24.60 2.07 7.64
C LYS A 217 -23.75 3.12 6.92
N SER A 218 -22.71 3.61 7.58
CA SER A 218 -21.75 4.56 7.02
C SER A 218 -20.48 3.87 6.49
N ILE A 219 -20.35 2.56 6.73
CA ILE A 219 -19.17 1.77 6.38
C ILE A 219 -19.54 0.82 5.24
N LYS A 220 -18.76 0.89 4.15
CA LYS A 220 -18.81 -0.08 3.05
C LYS A 220 -17.54 -0.92 3.10
N TYR A 221 -17.68 -2.24 3.07
CA TYR A 221 -16.56 -3.18 3.04
C TYR A 221 -16.41 -3.78 1.64
N ASN A 222 -15.19 -3.72 1.09
CA ASN A 222 -14.80 -4.35 -0.17
C ASN A 222 -13.58 -5.26 0.08
N TRP A 223 -13.40 -6.27 -0.76
CA TRP A 223 -12.28 -7.22 -0.68
C TRP A 223 -11.84 -7.69 -2.06
N HIS A 224 -10.62 -8.23 -2.14
CA HIS A 224 -10.07 -8.86 -3.32
C HIS A 224 -10.39 -10.37 -3.35
N GLU A 225 -10.28 -10.99 -4.51
CA GLU A 225 -10.52 -12.42 -4.70
C GLU A 225 -9.33 -13.25 -4.19
N ALA A 226 -9.62 -14.30 -3.40
CA ALA A 226 -8.60 -15.14 -2.78
C ALA A 226 -7.84 -15.99 -3.82
N GLU A 227 -8.52 -16.50 -4.83
CA GLU A 227 -7.95 -17.31 -5.90
C GLU A 227 -6.97 -16.53 -6.76
N LEU A 228 -7.32 -15.29 -7.12
CA LEU A 228 -6.42 -14.40 -7.86
C LEU A 228 -5.18 -14.06 -7.01
N THR A 229 -5.36 -13.88 -5.71
CA THR A 229 -4.25 -13.62 -4.78
C THR A 229 -3.33 -14.84 -4.64
N LEU A 230 -3.88 -16.06 -4.63
CA LEU A 230 -3.06 -17.27 -4.64
C LEU A 230 -2.18 -17.33 -5.88
N LEU A 231 -2.75 -17.09 -7.06
CA LEU A 231 -2.01 -17.05 -8.31
C LEU A 231 -0.92 -15.97 -8.29
N GLU A 232 -1.24 -14.77 -7.81
CA GLU A 232 -0.25 -13.69 -7.62
C GLU A 232 0.92 -14.17 -6.73
N GLY A 233 0.62 -14.86 -5.64
CA GLY A 233 1.62 -15.42 -4.73
C GLY A 233 2.51 -16.44 -5.41
N VAL A 234 1.94 -17.34 -6.19
CA VAL A 234 2.69 -18.35 -6.96
C VAL A 234 3.62 -17.69 -7.98
N LEU A 235 3.11 -16.75 -8.77
CA LEU A 235 3.90 -16.07 -9.80
C LEU A 235 4.98 -15.15 -9.20
N ALA A 236 4.69 -14.50 -8.07
CA ALA A 236 5.65 -13.62 -7.40
C ALA A 236 6.80 -14.39 -6.72
N ARG A 237 6.60 -15.64 -6.32
CA ARG A 237 7.53 -16.44 -5.51
C ARG A 237 8.05 -17.67 -6.21
N GLY A 238 7.55 -17.94 -7.41
CA GLY A 238 7.86 -19.12 -8.19
C GLY A 238 9.22 -19.10 -8.86
N ASP A 239 9.55 -20.22 -9.45
CA ASP A 239 10.78 -20.41 -10.19
C ASP A 239 10.49 -20.69 -11.70
N ARG A 240 11.54 -21.01 -12.46
CA ARG A 240 11.43 -21.26 -13.90
C ARG A 240 10.54 -22.44 -14.28
N LYS A 241 10.20 -23.35 -13.36
CA LYS A 241 9.30 -24.47 -13.62
C LYS A 241 7.89 -23.99 -13.98
N LEU A 242 7.50 -22.81 -13.51
CA LEU A 242 6.21 -22.19 -13.84
C LEU A 242 6.10 -21.82 -15.34
N CYS A 243 7.20 -21.74 -16.05
CA CYS A 243 7.20 -21.35 -17.48
C CYS A 243 6.30 -22.24 -18.33
N GLN A 244 6.32 -23.57 -18.10
CA GLN A 244 5.48 -24.52 -18.84
C GLN A 244 4.01 -24.37 -18.46
N VAL A 245 3.70 -24.15 -17.18
CA VAL A 245 2.32 -23.89 -16.72
C VAL A 245 1.75 -22.64 -17.40
N ILE A 246 2.49 -21.52 -17.38
CA ILE A 246 2.07 -20.26 -18.01
C ILE A 246 1.83 -20.46 -19.52
N TYR A 247 2.71 -21.21 -20.19
CA TYR A 247 2.55 -21.50 -21.61
C TYR A 247 1.31 -22.35 -21.89
N ASP A 248 1.05 -23.38 -21.07
CA ASP A 248 -0.10 -24.27 -21.24
C ASP A 248 -1.42 -23.51 -20.95
N VAL A 249 -1.45 -22.66 -19.92
CA VAL A 249 -2.59 -21.77 -19.61
C VAL A 249 -2.89 -20.81 -20.76
N TYR A 250 -1.84 -20.18 -21.33
CA TYR A 250 -1.99 -19.35 -22.51
C TYR A 250 -2.54 -20.13 -23.70
N LYS A 251 -2.04 -21.35 -23.96
CA LYS A 251 -2.56 -22.23 -25.04
C LYS A 251 -3.99 -22.67 -24.82
N ALA A 252 -4.44 -22.74 -23.55
CA ALA A 252 -5.83 -23.00 -23.19
C ALA A 252 -6.75 -21.76 -23.34
N GLY A 253 -6.19 -20.60 -23.75
CA GLY A 253 -6.94 -19.39 -24.08
C GLY A 253 -7.02 -18.33 -22.96
N CYS A 254 -6.31 -18.49 -21.85
CA CYS A 254 -6.27 -17.48 -20.78
C CYS A 254 -5.27 -16.38 -21.18
N MET A 255 -5.76 -15.13 -21.26
CA MET A 255 -4.93 -13.97 -21.68
C MET A 255 -5.17 -12.72 -20.83
N PHE A 256 -6.31 -12.59 -20.18
CA PHE A 256 -6.71 -11.40 -19.45
C PHE A 256 -7.08 -11.71 -17.99
N ASP A 257 -6.29 -12.55 -17.32
CA ASP A 257 -6.57 -13.06 -15.98
C ASP A 257 -6.59 -11.97 -14.88
N SER A 258 -6.13 -10.74 -15.17
CA SER A 258 -6.29 -9.59 -14.27
C SER A 258 -7.72 -9.03 -14.21
N TRP A 259 -8.61 -9.48 -15.09
CA TRP A 259 -10.00 -9.07 -15.15
C TRP A 259 -10.88 -10.23 -14.68
N SER A 260 -11.67 -10.03 -13.63
CA SER A 260 -12.46 -11.09 -12.98
C SER A 260 -13.34 -11.85 -13.98
N GLU A 261 -13.90 -11.17 -14.99
CA GLU A 261 -14.73 -11.78 -16.02
C GLU A 261 -13.98 -12.72 -16.97
N TYR A 262 -12.66 -12.62 -17.06
CA TYR A 262 -11.81 -13.47 -17.90
C TYR A 262 -10.95 -14.44 -17.10
N PHE A 263 -10.89 -14.27 -15.79
CA PHE A 263 -10.08 -15.12 -14.92
C PHE A 263 -10.63 -16.55 -14.84
N ARG A 264 -9.82 -17.51 -15.23
CA ARG A 264 -10.17 -18.93 -15.31
C ARG A 264 -9.31 -19.74 -14.35
N TYR A 265 -9.65 -19.65 -13.06
CA TYR A 265 -8.90 -20.34 -12.00
C TYR A 265 -8.87 -21.85 -12.20
N ASP A 266 -9.96 -22.46 -12.67
CA ASP A 266 -10.09 -23.88 -12.99
C ASP A 266 -9.00 -24.33 -13.97
N ILE A 267 -8.72 -23.56 -15.01
CA ILE A 267 -7.68 -23.85 -16.00
C ILE A 267 -6.28 -23.76 -15.38
N TRP A 268 -6.03 -22.77 -14.52
CA TRP A 268 -4.74 -22.66 -13.84
C TRP A 268 -4.46 -23.88 -12.98
N ILE A 269 -5.45 -24.37 -12.19
CA ILE A 269 -5.30 -25.58 -11.36
C ILE A 269 -5.05 -26.82 -12.21
N GLU A 270 -5.82 -27.01 -13.29
CA GLU A 270 -5.60 -28.12 -14.23
C GLU A 270 -4.18 -28.11 -14.80
N MET A 271 -3.65 -26.94 -15.19
CA MET A 271 -2.32 -26.84 -15.77
C MET A 271 -1.22 -27.00 -14.71
N PHE A 272 -1.43 -26.62 -13.47
CA PHE A 272 -0.53 -26.96 -12.37
C PHE A 272 -0.44 -28.47 -12.17
N GLU A 273 -1.58 -29.15 -12.08
CA GLU A 273 -1.65 -30.63 -11.92
C GLU A 273 -0.99 -31.34 -13.10
N LYS A 274 -1.30 -30.95 -14.35
CA LYS A 274 -0.72 -31.49 -15.57
C LYS A 274 0.81 -31.44 -15.58
N ASN A 275 1.37 -30.35 -15.03
CA ASN A 275 2.82 -30.13 -14.99
C ASN A 275 3.47 -30.66 -13.69
N GLY A 276 2.72 -31.32 -12.80
CA GLY A 276 3.22 -31.87 -11.56
C GLY A 276 3.71 -30.79 -10.58
N ILE A 277 3.09 -29.60 -10.61
CA ILE A 277 3.45 -28.46 -9.76
C ILE A 277 2.37 -28.25 -8.70
N ASP A 278 2.79 -28.26 -7.44
CA ASP A 278 1.96 -27.83 -6.34
C ASP A 278 2.08 -26.31 -6.12
N PRO A 279 1.01 -25.51 -6.36
CA PRO A 279 1.03 -24.07 -6.12
C PRO A 279 1.25 -23.72 -4.64
N LEU A 280 0.82 -24.57 -3.71
CA LEU A 280 1.00 -24.36 -2.27
C LEU A 280 2.46 -24.51 -1.82
N PHE A 281 3.29 -25.22 -2.57
CA PHE A 281 4.73 -25.28 -2.32
C PHE A 281 5.36 -23.87 -2.38
N TYR A 282 4.91 -23.02 -3.28
CA TYR A 282 5.44 -21.66 -3.41
C TYR A 282 4.86 -20.69 -2.38
N THR A 283 3.63 -20.92 -1.91
CA THR A 283 2.87 -19.94 -1.12
C THR A 283 2.68 -20.34 0.32
N ALA A 284 2.22 -21.55 0.63
CA ALA A 284 1.64 -21.90 1.94
C ALA A 284 2.64 -22.42 2.98
N ARG A 285 3.92 -22.53 2.65
CA ARG A 285 4.96 -22.94 3.60
C ARG A 285 5.80 -21.77 4.11
N GLU A 286 6.21 -21.81 5.36
CA GLU A 286 7.29 -20.99 5.88
C GLU A 286 8.63 -21.49 5.32
N ARG A 287 9.58 -20.59 5.06
CA ARG A 287 10.88 -20.89 4.47
C ARG A 287 11.98 -20.71 5.51
N GLU A 288 13.05 -21.50 5.38
CA GLU A 288 14.19 -21.45 6.28
C GLU A 288 15.14 -20.28 5.95
N GLU A 289 15.92 -19.83 6.93
CA GLU A 289 16.87 -18.72 6.77
C GLU A 289 17.85 -18.95 5.62
N GLU A 290 18.41 -20.15 5.54
CA GLU A 290 19.44 -20.54 4.57
C GLU A 290 18.85 -20.97 3.23
N GLU A 291 17.54 -21.02 3.07
CA GLU A 291 16.92 -21.41 1.82
C GLU A 291 17.34 -20.45 0.68
N LEU A 292 17.75 -21.04 -0.44
CA LEU A 292 18.03 -20.29 -1.65
C LEU A 292 16.73 -19.95 -2.38
N PHE A 293 16.51 -18.69 -2.60
CA PHE A 293 15.34 -18.21 -3.32
C PHE A 293 15.63 -18.05 -4.82
N PRO A 294 14.62 -18.20 -5.68
CA PRO A 294 14.76 -17.99 -7.13
C PRO A 294 15.31 -16.62 -7.53
N TRP A 295 15.25 -15.63 -6.64
CA TRP A 295 15.71 -14.25 -6.86
C TRP A 295 17.02 -13.90 -6.16
N ASP A 296 17.65 -14.81 -5.42
CA ASP A 296 18.88 -14.53 -4.62
C ASP A 296 20.09 -14.16 -5.48
N PHE A 297 20.06 -14.44 -6.80
CA PHE A 297 21.11 -14.04 -7.73
C PHE A 297 21.05 -12.56 -8.12
N ILE A 298 19.99 -11.83 -7.75
CA ILE A 298 19.82 -10.41 -8.03
C ILE A 298 20.28 -9.61 -6.82
N ASP A 299 21.34 -8.83 -6.97
CA ASP A 299 21.81 -7.91 -5.96
C ASP A 299 21.06 -6.57 -6.04
N ILE A 300 20.24 -6.27 -5.03
CA ILE A 300 19.53 -4.99 -4.87
C ILE A 300 20.24 -4.04 -3.92
N GLY A 301 21.45 -4.37 -3.45
CA GLY A 301 22.21 -3.61 -2.45
C GLY A 301 21.67 -3.70 -1.02
N VAL A 302 20.50 -4.32 -0.81
CA VAL A 302 19.97 -4.63 0.54
C VAL A 302 20.30 -6.08 0.87
N SER A 303 21.06 -6.28 1.92
CA SER A 303 21.55 -7.62 2.27
C SER A 303 20.45 -8.54 2.77
N LYS A 304 20.51 -9.83 2.40
CA LYS A 304 19.60 -10.87 2.90
C LYS A 304 19.63 -10.95 4.43
N LYS A 305 20.80 -10.79 5.05
CA LYS A 305 20.98 -10.74 6.51
C LYS A 305 20.21 -9.58 7.17
N PHE A 306 20.17 -8.40 6.51
CA PHE A 306 19.34 -7.29 6.99
C PHE A 306 17.85 -7.64 6.92
N LEU A 307 17.39 -8.20 5.79
CA LEU A 307 15.98 -8.59 5.64
C LEU A 307 15.57 -9.64 6.67
N TRP A 308 16.43 -10.62 6.95
CA TRP A 308 16.19 -11.62 7.99
C TRP A 308 16.08 -11.00 9.39
N ARG A 309 17.01 -10.10 9.73
CA ARG A 309 16.94 -9.37 11.02
C ARG A 309 15.61 -8.60 11.14
N GLU A 310 15.20 -7.90 10.10
CA GLU A 310 13.92 -7.17 10.09
C GLU A 310 12.72 -8.12 10.17
N TYR A 311 12.81 -9.32 9.58
CA TYR A 311 11.79 -10.36 9.75
C TYR A 311 11.65 -10.79 11.22
N GLN A 312 12.79 -11.03 11.91
CA GLN A 312 12.78 -11.37 13.33
C GLN A 312 12.30 -10.20 14.21
N ASN A 313 12.69 -8.97 13.86
CA ASN A 313 12.17 -7.77 14.52
C ASN A 313 10.65 -7.66 14.39
N GLY A 314 10.11 -7.86 13.20
CA GLY A 314 8.67 -7.86 12.94
C GLY A 314 7.93 -8.91 13.78
N LYS A 315 8.44 -10.16 13.84
CA LYS A 315 7.86 -11.23 14.70
C LYS A 315 7.85 -10.86 16.19
N GLN A 316 8.73 -9.95 16.61
CA GLN A 316 8.84 -9.45 18.00
C GLN A 316 8.20 -8.07 18.17
N GLU A 317 7.46 -7.56 17.18
CA GLU A 317 6.80 -6.24 17.22
C GLU A 317 7.78 -5.07 17.39
N LYS A 318 9.06 -5.28 17.05
CA LYS A 318 10.10 -4.26 17.15
C LYS A 318 10.12 -3.37 15.93
N VAL A 319 9.89 -2.08 16.14
CA VAL A 319 9.93 -1.06 15.10
C VAL A 319 11.37 -0.64 14.80
N THR A 320 11.72 -0.59 13.53
CA THR A 320 12.99 -0.04 13.05
C THR A 320 12.78 1.39 12.56
N PRO A 321 13.57 2.37 13.04
CA PRO A 321 13.47 3.76 12.61
C PRO A 321 13.69 3.91 11.09
N ASN A 322 13.06 4.93 10.49
CA ASN A 322 13.28 5.23 9.09
C ASN A 322 14.69 5.78 8.81
N CYS A 323 15.11 5.76 7.54
CA CYS A 323 16.48 6.12 7.14
C CYS A 323 16.85 7.60 7.42
N ARG A 324 15.88 8.50 7.60
CA ARG A 324 16.11 9.91 7.95
C ARG A 324 16.38 10.08 9.45
N GLN A 325 15.87 9.17 10.27
CA GLN A 325 16.08 9.21 11.72
C GLN A 325 17.38 8.49 12.12
N LYS A 326 17.61 7.27 11.58
CA LYS A 326 18.77 6.45 11.91
C LYS A 326 19.07 5.44 10.80
N CYS A 327 20.36 5.27 10.49
CA CYS A 327 20.79 4.20 9.59
C CYS A 327 20.61 2.83 10.25
N ALA A 328 19.83 1.96 9.62
CA ALA A 328 19.58 0.58 10.08
C ALA A 328 20.61 -0.44 9.53
N GLY A 329 21.60 -0.02 8.75
CA GLY A 329 22.65 -0.90 8.22
C GLY A 329 22.13 -1.91 7.18
N CYS A 330 21.27 -1.49 6.26
CA CYS A 330 20.68 -2.38 5.25
C CYS A 330 21.64 -2.84 4.14
N GLY A 331 22.76 -2.11 3.92
CA GLY A 331 23.69 -2.37 2.82
C GLY A 331 23.58 -1.42 1.64
N ALA A 332 22.45 -0.74 1.44
CA ALA A 332 22.19 0.09 0.26
C ALA A 332 23.16 1.29 0.07
N MET A 333 24.02 1.56 1.04
CA MET A 333 25.08 2.57 0.93
C MET A 333 26.09 2.29 -0.20
N VAL A 334 26.16 1.05 -0.69
CA VAL A 334 27.05 0.66 -1.80
C VAL A 334 26.76 1.42 -3.10
N PHE A 335 25.53 1.91 -3.27
CA PHE A 335 25.14 2.64 -4.46
C PHE A 335 25.58 4.11 -4.47
N GLY A 336 26.06 4.66 -3.34
CA GLY A 336 26.35 6.08 -3.20
C GLY A 336 25.09 6.98 -3.32
N GLY A 337 25.15 8.18 -2.76
CA GLY A 337 24.08 9.18 -2.86
C GLY A 337 22.80 8.87 -2.10
N GLY A 338 21.81 9.77 -2.20
CA GLY A 338 20.53 9.67 -1.54
C GLY A 338 20.55 9.93 -0.04
N VAL A 339 19.41 9.73 0.64
CA VAL A 339 19.21 10.04 2.07
C VAL A 339 20.27 9.44 3.01
N CYS A 340 20.89 8.33 2.66
CA CYS A 340 21.97 7.73 3.47
C CYS A 340 23.21 8.64 3.61
N PHE A 341 23.33 9.68 2.82
CA PHE A 341 24.49 10.55 2.72
C PHE A 341 24.21 12.01 3.11
N GLU A 342 22.92 12.40 3.18
CA GLU A 342 22.49 13.77 3.50
C GLU A 342 22.85 14.23 4.93
N GLY A 343 23.16 13.34 5.84
CA GLY A 343 23.51 13.67 7.24
C GLY A 343 25.01 13.62 7.55
N LYS A 344 25.90 13.58 6.55
CA LYS A 344 27.34 13.44 6.73
C LYS A 344 28.17 14.68 6.34
N ASN A 345 27.49 15.81 6.08
CA ASN A 345 28.16 17.11 5.82
C ASN A 345 28.07 17.98 7.06
#